data_f3f98defdfd56412df9c360b4083972a
#
_entry.id   f3f98defdfd56412df9c360b4083972a
#
_cell.length_a   1.000
_cell.length_b   1.000
_cell.length_c   1.000
_cell.angle_alpha   90.00
_cell.angle_beta   90.00
_cell.angle_gamma   90.00
#
_symmetry.space_group_name_H-M   'P 1'
#
loop_
_entity.id
_entity.type
_entity.pdbx_description
1 polymer ?
#
loop_
_entity_poly.entity_id
_entity_poly.type
_entity_poly.pdbx_seq_one_letter_code
_entity_poly.pdbx_strand_id
1 'polypeptide(L)'
;MHNNSTIFKNPQEPHLFDLSSIGSVIHEDKTIQINQIDHYFQKGEVLYYDVRTNKFARAIAVNNIESEACGIVSDVIDKDNFVLIAKGLLETDQYTFDENTPLYLSDAHAGKLVSIQPHSVIKQIAIQATNGIIIDIQRGWKTTSTSSSENLEPYTKTELDEIIKNVW
;
A
#
# COMPACT_ATOMS: atom_id res chain seq x y z
N MET A 1 43.07 -30.70 -24.48
CA MET A 1 42.71 -30.79 -23.06
C MET A 1 41.48 -29.95 -22.83
N HIS A 2 40.33 -30.59 -22.66
CA HIS A 2 39.03 -29.91 -22.43
C HIS A 2 38.74 -29.94 -20.95
N ASN A 3 38.75 -28.80 -20.31
CA ASN A 3 38.26 -28.65 -18.94
C ASN A 3 36.77 -28.29 -18.97
N ASN A 4 35.92 -29.30 -18.84
CA ASN A 4 34.51 -29.11 -18.50
C ASN A 4 34.43 -28.84 -17.01
N SER A 5 34.25 -27.58 -16.66
CA SER A 5 33.82 -27.17 -15.32
C SER A 5 32.31 -27.14 -15.28
N THR A 6 31.71 -28.20 -14.79
CA THR A 6 30.26 -28.27 -14.54
C THR A 6 29.98 -27.50 -13.25
N ILE A 7 29.42 -26.30 -13.39
CA ILE A 7 28.92 -25.53 -12.23
C ILE A 7 27.60 -26.12 -11.82
N PHE A 8 27.57 -26.81 -10.70
CA PHE A 8 26.33 -27.23 -10.03
C PHE A 8 25.61 -25.99 -9.53
N LYS A 9 24.51 -25.63 -10.20
CA LYS A 9 23.57 -24.63 -9.68
C LYS A 9 22.82 -25.24 -8.51
N ASN A 10 23.00 -24.68 -7.33
CA ASN A 10 22.25 -25.02 -6.13
C ASN A 10 20.79 -24.53 -6.28
N PRO A 11 19.76 -25.39 -6.19
CA PRO A 11 18.37 -25.01 -6.51
C PRO A 11 17.62 -24.36 -5.34
N GLN A 12 18.29 -23.85 -4.31
CA GLN A 12 17.62 -23.36 -3.09
C GLN A 12 18.00 -21.94 -2.67
N GLU A 13 18.54 -21.11 -3.54
CA GLU A 13 18.63 -19.68 -3.23
C GLU A 13 17.34 -18.98 -3.68
N PRO A 14 16.65 -18.26 -2.77
CA PRO A 14 15.56 -17.40 -3.21
C PRO A 14 16.16 -16.38 -4.17
N HIS A 15 15.61 -16.30 -5.38
CA HIS A 15 16.00 -15.30 -6.35
C HIS A 15 15.78 -13.90 -5.76
N LEU A 16 16.81 -13.35 -5.16
CA LEU A 16 16.93 -11.92 -4.96
C LEU A 16 16.90 -11.30 -6.35
N PHE A 17 15.88 -10.51 -6.64
CA PHE A 17 15.83 -9.71 -7.84
C PHE A 17 17.08 -8.84 -7.89
N ASP A 18 17.99 -9.17 -8.78
CA ASP A 18 19.18 -8.37 -9.04
C ASP A 18 18.75 -7.09 -9.76
N LEU A 19 18.69 -6.01 -9.01
CA LEU A 19 18.37 -4.67 -9.52
C LEU A 19 19.54 -4.02 -10.26
N SER A 20 20.70 -4.68 -10.36
CA SER A 20 21.91 -4.11 -10.95
C SER A 20 21.95 -4.16 -12.47
N SER A 21 21.02 -4.87 -13.12
CA SER A 21 20.94 -4.97 -14.59
C SER A 21 19.96 -3.99 -15.24
N ILE A 22 19.37 -3.06 -14.48
CA ILE A 22 18.46 -2.06 -15.03
C ILE A 22 19.24 -0.84 -15.50
N GLY A 23 19.90 -0.99 -16.63
CA GLY A 23 20.31 0.14 -17.47
C GLY A 23 19.07 0.66 -18.23
N SER A 24 18.63 1.86 -17.86
CA SER A 24 17.40 2.55 -18.24
C SER A 24 16.19 2.16 -17.41
N VAL A 25 15.75 3.08 -16.55
CA VAL A 25 14.49 2.99 -15.81
C VAL A 25 13.36 3.15 -16.80
N ILE A 26 12.97 2.05 -17.45
CA ILE A 26 11.63 1.94 -17.98
C ILE A 26 10.77 1.73 -16.73
N HIS A 27 9.97 2.73 -16.35
CA HIS A 27 8.90 2.54 -15.39
C HIS A 27 7.88 1.61 -16.05
N GLU A 28 8.13 0.30 -15.98
CA GLU A 28 7.10 -0.66 -16.31
C GLU A 28 6.02 -0.55 -15.23
N ASP A 29 4.87 -0.04 -15.64
CA ASP A 29 3.69 -0.03 -14.80
C ASP A 29 3.41 -1.47 -14.37
N LYS A 30 3.41 -1.71 -13.06
CA LYS A 30 3.11 -3.03 -12.52
C LYS A 30 1.62 -3.23 -12.50
N THR A 31 1.11 -3.79 -13.60
CA THR A 31 -0.30 -4.13 -13.77
C THR A 31 -0.52 -5.64 -13.73
N ILE A 32 -1.68 -6.06 -13.24
CA ILE A 32 -2.12 -7.46 -13.24
C ILE A 32 -3.59 -7.54 -13.58
N GLN A 33 -3.94 -8.44 -14.51
CA GLN A 33 -5.34 -8.76 -14.79
C GLN A 33 -5.86 -9.75 -13.75
N ILE A 34 -7.02 -9.44 -13.19
CA ILE A 34 -7.71 -10.20 -12.15
C ILE A 34 -9.04 -10.70 -12.70
N ASN A 35 -9.36 -11.97 -12.40
CA ASN A 35 -10.69 -12.52 -12.59
C ASN A 35 -11.38 -12.65 -11.23
N GLN A 36 -12.50 -11.96 -11.06
CA GLN A 36 -13.35 -12.04 -9.88
C GLN A 36 -14.81 -11.84 -10.30
N ILE A 37 -15.59 -12.89 -10.24
CA ILE A 37 -17.00 -12.90 -10.69
C ILE A 37 -17.80 -11.81 -9.99
N ASP A 38 -18.56 -11.05 -10.79
CA ASP A 38 -19.49 -9.98 -10.35
C ASP A 38 -18.81 -8.97 -9.41
N HIS A 39 -17.63 -8.45 -9.79
CA HIS A 39 -16.83 -7.60 -8.90
C HIS A 39 -17.39 -6.19 -8.70
N TYR A 40 -18.14 -5.64 -9.65
CA TYR A 40 -18.76 -4.30 -9.62
C TYR A 40 -17.79 -3.14 -9.29
N PHE A 41 -16.49 -3.31 -9.55
CA PHE A 41 -15.51 -2.25 -9.37
C PHE A 41 -15.56 -1.25 -10.53
N GLN A 42 -15.05 -0.06 -10.28
CA GLN A 42 -14.92 0.99 -11.28
C GLN A 42 -13.45 1.41 -11.40
N LYS A 43 -13.06 1.90 -12.59
CA LYS A 43 -11.74 2.49 -12.79
C LYS A 43 -11.47 3.55 -11.72
N GLY A 44 -10.25 3.58 -11.18
CA GLY A 44 -9.82 4.51 -10.14
C GLY A 44 -10.13 4.05 -8.70
N GLU A 45 -10.86 2.97 -8.49
CA GLU A 45 -11.12 2.48 -7.13
C GLU A 45 -9.90 1.76 -6.55
N VAL A 46 -9.58 2.08 -5.30
CA VAL A 46 -8.50 1.47 -4.52
C VAL A 46 -9.00 0.18 -3.90
N LEU A 47 -8.27 -0.91 -4.09
CA LEU A 47 -8.65 -2.23 -3.60
C LEU A 47 -7.64 -2.80 -2.60
N TYR A 48 -8.13 -3.59 -1.66
CA TYR A 48 -7.34 -4.50 -0.83
C TYR A 48 -7.78 -5.94 -1.06
N TYR A 49 -6.95 -6.90 -0.65
CA TYR A 49 -7.27 -8.31 -0.75
C TYR A 49 -7.75 -8.83 0.60
N ASP A 50 -9.02 -9.22 0.69
CA ASP A 50 -9.57 -9.83 1.90
C ASP A 50 -9.30 -11.33 1.92
N VAL A 51 -8.33 -11.73 2.73
CA VAL A 51 -7.92 -13.13 2.88
C VAL A 51 -9.01 -14.04 3.45
N ARG A 52 -10.02 -13.48 4.15
CA ARG A 52 -11.13 -14.24 4.73
C ARG A 52 -12.12 -14.70 3.67
N THR A 53 -12.36 -13.85 2.68
CA THR A 53 -13.29 -14.11 1.57
C THR A 53 -12.58 -14.59 0.31
N ASN A 54 -11.24 -14.49 0.29
CA ASN A 54 -10.39 -14.76 -0.86
C ASN A 54 -10.77 -13.91 -2.08
N LYS A 55 -11.11 -12.63 -1.86
CA LYS A 55 -11.57 -11.67 -2.87
C LYS A 55 -10.95 -10.29 -2.66
N PHE A 56 -10.88 -9.55 -3.74
CA PHE A 56 -10.64 -8.11 -3.64
C PHE A 56 -11.90 -7.39 -3.17
N ALA A 57 -11.70 -6.35 -2.37
CA ALA A 57 -12.74 -5.45 -1.88
C ALA A 57 -12.22 -4.00 -1.91
N ARG A 58 -13.14 -3.03 -1.85
CA ARG A 58 -12.77 -1.61 -1.79
C ARG A 58 -12.05 -1.29 -0.50
N ALA A 59 -10.85 -0.76 -0.60
CA ALA A 59 -10.06 -0.36 0.55
C ALA A 59 -10.66 0.87 1.24
N ILE A 60 -10.47 0.97 2.56
CA ILE A 60 -10.92 2.11 3.36
C ILE A 60 -9.99 2.31 4.57
N ALA A 61 -9.69 3.55 4.93
CA ALA A 61 -8.71 3.89 5.97
C ALA A 61 -9.31 3.90 7.39
N VAL A 62 -10.04 2.85 7.76
CA VAL A 62 -10.69 2.73 9.09
C VAL A 62 -10.01 1.75 10.04
N ASN A 63 -9.32 0.76 9.50
CA ASN A 63 -8.56 -0.24 10.27
C ASN A 63 -7.37 -0.79 9.47
N ASN A 64 -6.55 -1.58 10.13
CA ASN A 64 -5.29 -2.08 9.56
C ASN A 64 -5.48 -3.06 8.39
N ILE A 65 -6.57 -3.80 8.34
CA ILE A 65 -6.81 -4.82 7.31
C ILE A 65 -7.34 -4.16 6.04
N GLU A 66 -8.40 -3.37 6.17
CA GLU A 66 -9.07 -2.74 5.04
C GLU A 66 -8.29 -1.58 4.43
N SER A 67 -7.28 -1.05 5.15
CA SER A 67 -6.36 -0.03 4.67
C SER A 67 -5.15 -0.60 3.92
N GLU A 68 -4.91 -1.93 3.94
CA GLU A 68 -3.81 -2.56 3.21
C GLU A 68 -4.09 -2.64 1.70
N ALA A 69 -4.08 -1.46 1.06
CA ALA A 69 -4.29 -1.35 -0.36
C ALA A 69 -3.28 -2.18 -1.16
N CYS A 70 -3.77 -2.94 -2.15
CA CYS A 70 -2.97 -3.74 -3.07
C CYS A 70 -2.75 -3.04 -4.42
N GLY A 71 -3.68 -2.18 -4.81
CA GLY A 71 -3.64 -1.48 -6.09
C GLY A 71 -4.87 -0.63 -6.34
N ILE A 72 -4.88 0.01 -7.50
CA ILE A 72 -6.01 0.78 -8.03
C ILE A 72 -6.50 0.09 -9.30
N VAL A 73 -7.79 0.07 -9.52
CA VAL A 73 -8.39 -0.43 -10.76
C VAL A 73 -8.00 0.51 -11.90
N SER A 74 -7.15 0.05 -12.81
CA SER A 74 -6.72 0.82 -13.98
C SER A 74 -7.68 0.69 -15.15
N ASP A 75 -8.32 -0.48 -15.27
CA ASP A 75 -9.32 -0.73 -16.31
C ASP A 75 -10.32 -1.80 -15.84
N VAL A 76 -11.54 -1.73 -16.38
CA VAL A 76 -12.60 -2.74 -16.20
C VAL A 76 -12.89 -3.34 -17.54
N ILE A 77 -12.51 -4.61 -17.73
CA ILE A 77 -12.69 -5.33 -19.00
C ILE A 77 -14.14 -5.77 -19.17
N ASP A 78 -14.68 -6.39 -18.13
CA ASP A 78 -16.07 -6.82 -18.06
C ASP A 78 -16.52 -6.99 -16.60
N LYS A 79 -17.68 -7.55 -16.36
CA LYS A 79 -18.23 -7.74 -14.99
C LYS A 79 -17.41 -8.69 -14.10
N ASP A 80 -16.57 -9.51 -14.70
CA ASP A 80 -15.79 -10.55 -14.02
C ASP A 80 -14.28 -10.29 -14.11
N ASN A 81 -13.83 -9.35 -14.95
CA ASN A 81 -12.41 -9.12 -15.21
C ASN A 81 -12.04 -7.63 -15.12
N PHE A 82 -10.98 -7.33 -14.40
CA PHE A 82 -10.42 -5.99 -14.28
C PHE A 82 -8.89 -6.02 -14.24
N VAL A 83 -8.28 -4.86 -14.44
CA VAL A 83 -6.83 -4.67 -14.33
C VAL A 83 -6.52 -3.84 -13.10
N LEU A 84 -5.57 -4.31 -12.31
CA LEU A 84 -5.08 -3.63 -11.12
C LEU A 84 -3.68 -3.09 -11.38
N ILE A 85 -3.43 -1.84 -11.02
CA ILE A 85 -2.11 -1.21 -11.05
C ILE A 85 -1.65 -0.93 -9.61
N ALA A 86 -0.45 -1.41 -9.24
CA ALA A 86 0.13 -1.22 -7.92
C ALA A 86 1.24 -0.15 -7.89
N LYS A 87 1.81 0.16 -9.04
CA LYS A 87 2.85 1.18 -9.22
C LYS A 87 2.87 1.67 -10.65
N GLY A 88 3.02 2.98 -10.83
CA GLY A 88 3.12 3.63 -12.14
C GLY A 88 2.16 4.79 -12.30
N LEU A 89 1.95 5.25 -13.52
CA LEU A 89 1.03 6.32 -13.87
C LEU A 89 -0.34 5.75 -14.24
N LEU A 90 -1.39 6.19 -13.59
CA LEU A 90 -2.76 5.96 -14.00
C LEU A 90 -3.31 7.25 -14.62
N GLU A 91 -3.49 7.27 -15.94
CA GLU A 91 -4.19 8.34 -16.62
C GLU A 91 -5.68 8.29 -16.29
N THR A 92 -6.17 9.35 -15.65
CA THR A 92 -7.55 9.46 -15.21
C THR A 92 -7.91 10.94 -14.96
N ASP A 93 -9.13 11.29 -15.27
CA ASP A 93 -9.76 12.57 -14.95
C ASP A 93 -10.63 12.51 -13.68
N GLN A 94 -10.69 11.36 -13.06
CA GLN A 94 -11.51 11.13 -11.84
C GLN A 94 -10.98 11.93 -10.63
N TYR A 95 -9.67 12.21 -10.61
CA TYR A 95 -9.00 12.95 -9.56
C TYR A 95 -8.44 14.24 -10.14
N THR A 96 -8.93 15.39 -9.68
CA THR A 96 -8.60 16.73 -10.20
C THR A 96 -8.11 17.62 -9.06
N PHE A 97 -7.06 17.20 -8.38
CA PHE A 97 -6.39 17.99 -7.36
C PHE A 97 -5.24 18.79 -7.97
N ASP A 98 -4.66 19.69 -7.21
CA ASP A 98 -3.46 20.40 -7.63
C ASP A 98 -2.28 19.44 -7.84
N GLU A 99 -1.42 19.71 -8.82
CA GLU A 99 -0.24 18.88 -9.07
C GLU A 99 0.64 18.75 -7.81
N ASN A 100 1.25 17.58 -7.67
CA ASN A 100 2.05 17.19 -6.52
C ASN A 100 1.28 17.07 -5.19
N THR A 101 -0.05 17.14 -5.21
CA THR A 101 -0.86 16.87 -4.01
C THR A 101 -0.78 15.41 -3.64
N PRO A 102 -0.39 15.05 -2.40
CA PRO A 102 -0.45 13.67 -1.92
C PRO A 102 -1.90 13.22 -1.77
N LEU A 103 -2.17 12.00 -2.24
CA LEU A 103 -3.50 11.39 -2.20
C LEU A 103 -3.51 10.22 -1.23
N TYR A 104 -4.45 10.27 -0.31
CA TYR A 104 -4.61 9.28 0.75
C TYR A 104 -5.85 8.44 0.52
N LEU A 105 -5.84 7.22 1.04
CA LEU A 105 -7.02 6.39 1.11
C LEU A 105 -8.06 7.05 2.03
N SER A 106 -9.30 7.17 1.56
CA SER A 106 -10.39 7.78 2.33
C SER A 106 -10.79 6.92 3.53
N ASP A 107 -11.11 7.56 4.66
CA ASP A 107 -11.72 6.94 5.84
C ASP A 107 -13.26 7.04 5.85
N ALA A 108 -13.84 7.79 4.91
CA ALA A 108 -15.28 7.99 4.78
C ALA A 108 -15.90 7.22 3.60
N HIS A 109 -15.15 7.01 2.51
CA HIS A 109 -15.65 6.43 1.27
C HIS A 109 -14.73 5.31 0.77
N ALA A 110 -15.20 4.06 0.86
CA ALA A 110 -14.46 2.90 0.40
C ALA A 110 -14.04 3.00 -1.08
N GLY A 111 -12.81 2.68 -1.38
CA GLY A 111 -12.23 2.72 -2.71
C GLY A 111 -11.85 4.10 -3.23
N LYS A 112 -11.99 5.17 -2.46
CA LYS A 112 -11.74 6.55 -2.90
C LYS A 112 -10.45 7.13 -2.32
N LEU A 113 -9.88 8.06 -3.08
CA LEU A 113 -8.74 8.88 -2.66
C LEU A 113 -9.21 10.28 -2.28
N VAL A 114 -8.51 10.85 -1.31
CA VAL A 114 -8.72 12.21 -0.80
C VAL A 114 -7.40 12.94 -0.68
N SER A 115 -7.42 14.27 -0.80
CA SER A 115 -6.24 15.13 -0.61
C SER A 115 -6.00 15.52 0.86
N ILE A 116 -7.04 15.37 1.69
CA ILE A 116 -6.95 15.64 3.13
C ILE A 116 -6.59 14.34 3.84
N GLN A 117 -5.60 14.42 4.72
CA GLN A 117 -5.13 13.28 5.47
C GLN A 117 -6.24 12.73 6.40
N PRO A 118 -6.54 11.41 6.37
CA PRO A 118 -7.54 10.79 7.23
C PRO A 118 -7.18 10.87 8.72
N HIS A 119 -8.17 10.72 9.59
CA HIS A 119 -7.99 10.84 11.04
C HIS A 119 -7.55 9.53 11.70
N SER A 120 -7.92 8.37 11.16
CA SER A 120 -7.72 7.07 11.80
C SER A 120 -6.44 6.38 11.33
N VAL A 121 -6.40 6.01 10.07
CA VAL A 121 -5.27 5.33 9.43
C VAL A 121 -4.78 6.18 8.28
N ILE A 122 -3.51 6.54 8.30
CA ILE A 122 -2.90 7.34 7.24
C ILE A 122 -2.23 6.39 6.25
N LYS A 123 -2.79 6.26 5.08
CA LYS A 123 -2.24 5.50 3.96
C LYS A 123 -2.16 6.38 2.74
N GLN A 124 -0.97 6.86 2.40
CA GLN A 124 -0.74 7.53 1.13
C GLN A 124 -0.70 6.47 0.02
N ILE A 125 -1.42 6.73 -1.06
CA ILE A 125 -1.59 5.81 -2.18
C ILE A 125 -0.92 6.36 -3.45
N ALA A 126 -1.06 7.66 -3.69
CA ALA A 126 -0.63 8.28 -4.92
C ALA A 126 -0.24 9.75 -4.72
N ILE A 127 0.22 10.37 -5.79
CA ILE A 127 0.44 11.82 -5.91
C ILE A 127 -0.28 12.27 -7.17
N GLN A 128 -0.97 13.41 -7.12
CA GLN A 128 -1.60 14.02 -8.30
C GLN A 128 -0.54 14.45 -9.31
N ALA A 129 -0.71 14.02 -10.55
CA ALA A 129 0.08 14.44 -11.70
C ALA A 129 -0.80 15.25 -12.69
N THR A 130 -0.19 15.85 -13.70
CA THR A 130 -0.91 16.67 -14.72
C THR A 130 -2.04 15.91 -15.39
N ASN A 131 -1.81 14.67 -15.80
CA ASN A 131 -2.77 13.88 -16.59
C ASN A 131 -3.29 12.64 -15.82
N GLY A 132 -3.28 12.68 -14.49
CA GLY A 132 -3.70 11.52 -13.71
C GLY A 132 -3.02 11.46 -12.34
N ILE A 133 -2.73 10.26 -11.88
CA ILE A 133 -2.09 10.04 -10.58
C ILE A 133 -0.89 9.10 -10.72
N ILE A 134 0.19 9.42 -10.02
CA ILE A 134 1.36 8.55 -9.87
C ILE A 134 1.14 7.69 -8.64
N ILE A 135 1.04 6.39 -8.86
CA ILE A 135 0.77 5.40 -7.81
C ILE A 135 2.09 4.85 -7.29
N ASP A 136 2.25 4.83 -5.98
CA ASP A 136 3.36 4.16 -5.29
C ASP A 136 2.87 3.64 -3.94
N ILE A 137 2.17 2.51 -3.97
CA ILE A 137 1.58 1.91 -2.78
C ILE A 137 2.68 1.23 -1.96
N GLN A 138 3.02 1.84 -0.84
CA GLN A 138 3.95 1.28 0.12
C GLN A 138 3.22 0.36 1.10
N ARG A 139 3.90 -0.69 1.55
CA ARG A 139 3.37 -1.55 2.61
C ARG A 139 3.41 -0.82 3.95
N GLY A 140 2.44 -1.14 4.82
CA GLY A 140 2.29 -0.50 6.12
C GLY A 140 1.48 0.79 6.07
N TRP A 141 1.20 1.34 7.22
CA TRP A 141 0.39 2.54 7.44
C TRP A 141 0.95 3.32 8.64
N LYS A 142 0.52 4.56 8.76
CA LYS A 142 0.73 5.36 9.97
C LYS A 142 -0.61 5.54 10.65
N THR A 143 -0.64 5.38 11.96
CA THR A 143 -1.79 5.80 12.76
C THR A 143 -1.55 7.23 13.21
N THR A 144 -2.58 8.07 13.18
CA THR A 144 -2.58 9.26 14.01
C THR A 144 -2.73 8.76 15.44
N SER A 145 -1.64 8.63 16.18
CA SER A 145 -1.76 8.68 17.62
C SER A 145 -2.33 10.06 17.92
N THR A 146 -3.62 10.13 18.20
CA THR A 146 -4.13 11.17 19.06
C THR A 146 -3.35 10.96 20.34
N SER A 147 -2.28 11.72 20.53
CA SER A 147 -1.81 11.97 21.86
C SER A 147 -2.94 12.74 22.53
N SER A 148 -3.95 12.02 23.06
CA SER A 148 -4.47 12.42 24.32
C SER A 148 -3.21 12.49 25.18
N SER A 149 -2.73 13.69 25.42
CA SER A 149 -1.86 13.98 26.54
C SER A 149 -2.70 13.69 27.79
N GLU A 150 -2.95 12.41 28.06
CA GLU A 150 -2.94 11.99 29.43
C GLU A 150 -1.53 12.32 29.85
N ASN A 151 -1.47 13.33 30.68
CA ASN A 151 -0.30 13.73 31.42
C ASN A 151 0.13 12.51 32.23
N LEU A 152 0.87 11.60 31.58
CA LEU A 152 1.71 10.64 32.27
C LEU A 152 2.83 11.51 32.85
N GLU A 153 2.58 12.04 34.02
CA GLU A 153 3.62 12.58 34.88
C GLU A 153 4.74 11.54 34.87
N PRO A 154 5.92 11.91 34.46
CA PRO A 154 7.04 10.97 34.46
C PRO A 154 7.19 10.50 35.93
N TYR A 155 7.21 9.19 36.14
CA TYR A 155 7.45 8.59 37.43
C TYR A 155 8.59 9.32 38.12
N THR A 156 8.33 9.82 39.32
CA THR A 156 9.38 10.46 40.10
C THR A 156 10.45 9.40 40.40
N LYS A 157 11.68 9.86 40.62
CA LYS A 157 12.79 8.93 40.95
C LYS A 157 12.45 8.05 42.14
N THR A 158 11.65 8.56 43.11
CA THR A 158 11.20 7.85 44.31
C THR A 158 10.26 6.71 43.98
N GLU A 159 9.32 6.90 43.00
CA GLU A 159 8.41 5.86 42.54
C GLU A 159 9.13 4.76 41.76
N LEU A 160 10.11 5.12 40.96
CA LEU A 160 10.96 4.14 40.28
C LEU A 160 11.80 3.32 41.28
N ASP A 161 12.35 3.93 42.31
CA ASP A 161 13.12 3.24 43.35
C ASP A 161 12.26 2.27 44.18
N GLU A 162 10.98 2.57 44.40
CA GLU A 162 10.03 1.67 45.07
C GLU A 162 9.64 0.48 44.20
N ILE A 163 9.43 0.70 42.89
CA ILE A 163 9.15 -0.38 41.94
C ILE A 163 10.33 -1.36 41.88
N ILE A 164 11.55 -0.85 41.81
CA ILE A 164 12.77 -1.69 41.73
C ILE A 164 12.99 -2.49 43.03
N LYS A 165 12.66 -1.95 44.19
CA LYS A 165 12.77 -2.67 45.49
C LYS A 165 11.78 -3.82 45.65
N ASN A 166 10.64 -3.81 44.95
CA ASN A 166 9.61 -4.85 45.04
C ASN A 166 9.79 -5.98 44.01
N VAL A 167 10.80 -5.91 43.13
CA VAL A 167 11.06 -6.93 42.09
C VAL A 167 12.26 -7.83 42.43
N TRP A 168 12.98 -7.55 43.55
CA TRP A 168 14.12 -8.37 44.03
C TRP A 168 13.91 -8.89 45.41
#